data_524ee3a27de8f1e041e91f9703e9b2db
#
_entry.id   524ee3a27de8f1e041e91f9703e9b2db
#
_cell.length_a   1.000
_cell.length_b   1.000
_cell.length_c   1.000
_cell.angle_alpha   90.00
_cell.angle_beta   90.00
_cell.angle_gamma   90.00
#
_symmetry.space_group_name_H-M   'P 1'
#
loop_
_entity.id
_entity.type
_entity.pdbx_description
1 polymer ?
#
loop_
_entity_poly.entity_id
_entity_poly.type
_entity_poly.pdbx_seq_one_letter_code
_entity_poly.pdbx_strand_id
1 'polypeptide(L)'
;DLPSALMTNVARALIGDRDIDIQITGIRPGEKIHEIMISEEEAPRTVRRGDWIAIRPMLPELAGHVENPVIKEVFSSDGPVLDLEGTRRLLASHGLLTDQVAEPASTLLR
;
A
#
# COMPACT_ATOMS: atom_id res chain seq x y z
N ASP A 1 -7.39 3.23 -6.34
CA ASP A 1 -7.41 2.35 -5.18
C ASP A 1 -6.00 2.08 -4.68
N LEU A 2 -5.88 1.91 -3.37
CA LEU A 2 -4.61 1.62 -2.73
C LEU A 2 -4.77 0.32 -1.95
N PRO A 3 -4.43 -0.83 -2.56
CA PRO A 3 -4.59 -2.11 -1.88
C PRO A 3 -3.58 -2.29 -0.76
N SER A 4 -3.94 -3.08 0.23
CA SER A 4 -3.07 -3.48 1.33
C SER A 4 -2.78 -4.96 1.27
N ALA A 5 -1.59 -5.36 1.71
CA ALA A 5 -1.19 -6.76 1.74
C ALA A 5 -0.39 -7.03 3.01
N LEU A 6 -0.46 -8.26 3.51
CA LEU A 6 0.40 -8.68 4.60
C LEU A 6 1.83 -8.80 4.12
N MET A 7 2.77 -8.31 4.90
CA MET A 7 4.20 -8.40 4.54
C MET A 7 4.66 -9.85 4.43
N THR A 8 4.09 -10.76 5.24
CA THR A 8 4.38 -12.19 5.10
C THR A 8 3.92 -12.74 3.76
N ASN A 9 2.79 -12.26 3.22
CA ASN A 9 2.33 -12.66 1.90
C ASN A 9 3.19 -12.08 0.80
N VAL A 10 3.66 -10.84 0.96
CA VAL A 10 4.63 -10.26 0.02
C VAL A 10 5.91 -11.11 0.00
N ALA A 11 6.42 -11.49 1.17
CA ALA A 11 7.60 -12.33 1.26
C ALA A 11 7.37 -13.70 0.60
N ARG A 12 6.23 -14.34 0.87
CA ARG A 12 5.90 -15.64 0.26
C ARG A 12 5.79 -15.56 -1.26
N ALA A 13 5.19 -14.49 -1.76
CA ALA A 13 5.08 -14.30 -3.20
C ALA A 13 6.45 -14.10 -3.86
N LEU A 14 7.35 -13.36 -3.20
CA LEU A 14 8.70 -13.13 -3.71
C LEU A 14 9.56 -14.39 -3.62
N ILE A 15 9.41 -15.19 -2.57
CA ILE A 15 10.13 -16.46 -2.41
C ILE A 15 9.72 -17.46 -3.49
N GLY A 16 8.41 -17.54 -3.79
CA GLY A 16 7.89 -18.51 -4.76
C GLY A 16 8.16 -19.93 -4.30
N ASP A 17 8.73 -20.73 -5.18
CA ASP A 17 9.02 -22.16 -4.92
C ASP A 17 10.39 -22.38 -4.30
N ARG A 18 11.15 -21.31 -4.02
CA ARG A 18 12.49 -21.44 -3.46
C ARG A 18 12.43 -21.86 -1.99
N ASP A 19 13.41 -22.62 -1.56
CA ASP A 19 13.51 -23.10 -0.18
C ASP A 19 14.14 -22.01 0.70
N ILE A 20 13.36 -21.02 1.04
CA ILE A 20 13.80 -19.87 1.85
C ILE A 20 12.81 -19.70 3.00
N ASP A 21 13.34 -19.68 4.22
CA ASP A 21 12.54 -19.51 5.42
C ASP A 21 12.24 -18.05 5.70
N ILE A 22 11.08 -17.80 6.31
CA ILE A 22 10.71 -16.49 6.82
C ILE A 22 10.92 -16.50 8.33
N GLN A 23 11.73 -15.57 8.82
CA GLN A 23 11.97 -15.42 10.25
C GLN A 23 11.28 -14.17 10.77
N ILE A 24 10.40 -14.34 11.76
CA ILE A 24 9.70 -13.23 12.40
C ILE A 24 10.56 -12.75 13.57
N THR A 25 11.00 -11.50 13.51
CA THR A 25 11.88 -10.92 14.54
C THR A 25 11.15 -10.02 15.53
N GLY A 26 9.89 -9.70 15.26
CA GLY A 26 9.11 -8.79 16.08
C GLY A 26 9.26 -7.33 15.68
N ILE A 27 8.63 -6.46 16.45
CA ILE A 27 8.59 -5.02 16.17
C ILE A 27 9.72 -4.33 16.95
N ARG A 28 10.48 -3.48 16.26
CA ARG A 28 11.48 -2.65 16.92
C ARG A 28 10.82 -1.39 17.49
N PRO A 29 11.44 -0.75 18.52
CA PRO A 29 10.89 0.50 19.06
C PRO A 29 10.72 1.56 17.97
N GLY A 30 9.57 2.24 17.98
CA GLY A 30 9.26 3.27 17.02
C GLY A 30 8.64 2.79 15.71
N GLU A 31 8.59 1.49 15.47
CA GLU A 31 7.94 0.94 14.28
C GLU A 31 6.43 0.88 14.46
N LYS A 32 5.71 1.09 13.37
CA LYS A 32 4.26 0.96 13.31
C LYS A 32 3.89 -0.30 12.56
N ILE A 33 2.85 -1.00 13.06
CA ILE A 33 2.29 -2.16 12.34
C ILE A 33 1.45 -1.68 11.17
N HIS A 34 0.70 -0.60 11.35
CA HIS A 34 -0.21 -0.06 10.35
C HIS A 34 0.10 1.40 10.09
N GLU A 35 -0.14 1.83 8.86
CA GLU A 35 0.02 3.23 8.48
C GLU A 35 -1.35 3.83 8.16
N ILE A 36 -1.58 5.03 8.67
CA ILE A 36 -2.78 5.79 8.36
C ILE A 36 -2.49 6.62 7.10
N MET A 37 -3.27 6.37 6.06
CA MET A 37 -3.16 7.11 4.80
C MET A 37 -4.02 8.36 4.81
N ILE A 38 -5.22 8.27 5.36
CA ILE A 38 -6.15 9.38 5.49
C ILE A 38 -6.73 9.31 6.90
N SER A 39 -6.54 10.39 7.66
CA SER A 39 -7.02 10.47 9.02
C SER A 39 -8.53 10.72 9.06
N GLU A 40 -9.13 10.57 10.25
CA GLU A 40 -10.54 10.86 10.47
C GLU A 40 -10.87 12.32 10.13
N GLU A 41 -9.97 13.25 10.45
CA GLU A 41 -10.15 14.66 10.15
C GLU A 41 -10.03 14.97 8.66
N GLU A 42 -9.23 14.22 7.94
CA GLU A 42 -9.00 14.42 6.52
C GLU A 42 -10.07 13.79 5.65
N ALA A 43 -10.69 12.70 6.11
CA ALA A 43 -11.63 11.94 5.31
C ALA A 43 -12.75 12.78 4.71
N PRO A 44 -13.40 13.72 5.46
CA PRO A 44 -14.46 14.55 4.87
C PRO A 44 -14.00 15.49 3.76
N ARG A 45 -12.69 15.71 3.64
CA ARG A 45 -12.12 16.60 2.63
C ARG A 45 -11.54 15.87 1.43
N THR A 46 -11.78 14.56 1.33
CA THR A 46 -11.24 13.77 0.21
C THR A 46 -12.11 13.89 -1.03
N VAL A 47 -11.46 14.04 -2.18
CA VAL A 47 -12.12 14.09 -3.48
C VAL A 47 -11.30 13.26 -4.46
N ARG A 48 -11.97 12.78 -5.51
CA ARG A 48 -11.29 12.02 -6.56
C ARG A 48 -10.79 12.95 -7.65
N ARG A 49 -9.56 12.72 -8.08
CA ARG A 49 -8.95 13.42 -9.21
C ARG A 49 -8.29 12.36 -10.11
N GLY A 50 -9.08 11.81 -11.06
CA GLY A 50 -8.62 10.71 -11.90
C GLY A 50 -8.32 9.46 -11.08
N ASP A 51 -7.09 9.00 -11.16
CA ASP A 51 -6.61 7.83 -10.39
C ASP A 51 -6.16 8.19 -8.97
N TRP A 52 -6.22 9.46 -8.61
CA TRP A 52 -5.75 9.96 -7.33
C TRP A 52 -6.89 10.35 -6.42
N ILE A 53 -6.65 10.29 -5.13
CA ILE A 53 -7.52 10.87 -4.12
C ILE A 53 -6.78 12.05 -3.54
N ALA A 54 -7.41 13.23 -3.58
CA ALA A 54 -6.83 14.46 -3.07
C ALA A 54 -7.51 14.85 -1.77
N ILE A 55 -6.76 15.46 -0.87
CA ILE A 55 -7.30 16.03 0.36
C ILE A 55 -7.40 17.53 0.13
N ARG A 56 -8.62 18.06 0.22
CA ARG A 56 -8.88 19.47 -0.03
C ARG A 56 -8.36 20.32 1.13
N PRO A 57 -7.98 21.60 0.86
CA PRO A 57 -7.52 22.50 1.91
C PRO A 57 -8.61 22.78 2.95
N MET A 58 -8.22 23.05 4.17
CA MET A 58 -9.15 23.43 5.23
C MET A 58 -9.68 24.84 5.05
N LEU A 59 -8.88 25.75 4.46
CA LEU A 59 -9.26 27.16 4.30
C LEU A 59 -10.33 27.29 3.23
N PRO A 60 -11.47 27.92 3.52
CA PRO A 60 -12.57 28.04 2.57
C PRO A 60 -12.18 28.70 1.25
N GLU A 61 -11.31 29.70 1.29
CA GLU A 61 -10.85 30.42 0.10
C GLU A 61 -10.01 29.56 -0.84
N LEU A 62 -9.45 28.45 -0.34
CA LEU A 62 -8.67 27.51 -1.13
C LEU A 62 -9.45 26.25 -1.49
N ALA A 63 -10.59 26.02 -0.85
CA ALA A 63 -11.35 24.78 -0.99
C ALA A 63 -12.14 24.69 -2.30
N GLY A 64 -12.58 25.81 -2.88
CA GLY A 64 -13.42 25.81 -4.07
C GLY A 64 -14.79 25.24 -3.82
N HIS A 65 -15.25 24.35 -4.69
CA HIS A 65 -16.56 23.71 -4.55
C HIS A 65 -16.60 22.75 -3.39
N VAL A 66 -17.78 22.63 -2.78
CA VAL A 66 -18.06 21.52 -1.85
C VAL A 66 -18.40 20.29 -2.68
N GLU A 67 -17.65 19.22 -2.47
CA GLU A 67 -17.88 17.94 -3.12
C GLU A 67 -18.15 16.87 -2.06
N ASN A 68 -18.85 15.81 -2.46
CA ASN A 68 -19.06 14.69 -1.56
C ASN A 68 -17.74 13.97 -1.31
N PRO A 69 -17.45 13.62 -0.05
CA PRO A 69 -16.21 12.91 0.24
C PRO A 69 -16.17 11.53 -0.39
N VAL A 70 -15.01 11.17 -0.92
CA VAL A 70 -14.76 9.85 -1.48
C VAL A 70 -14.52 8.84 -0.37
N ILE A 71 -13.79 9.26 0.66
CA ILE A 71 -13.48 8.43 1.82
C ILE A 71 -14.19 9.03 3.02
N LYS A 72 -14.99 8.22 3.70
CA LYS A 72 -15.85 8.69 4.78
C LYS A 72 -15.34 8.35 6.16
N GLU A 73 -14.34 7.48 6.24
CA GLU A 73 -13.76 7.00 7.49
C GLU A 73 -12.24 7.01 7.38
N VAL A 74 -11.57 6.74 8.48
CA VAL A 74 -10.10 6.58 8.48
C VAL A 74 -9.71 5.54 7.43
N PHE A 75 -8.75 5.89 6.59
CA PHE A 75 -8.18 4.97 5.61
C PHE A 75 -6.78 4.57 6.08
N SER A 76 -6.62 3.31 6.42
CA SER A 76 -5.37 2.82 6.98
C SER A 76 -5.03 1.46 6.38
N SER A 77 -3.78 1.07 6.53
CA SER A 77 -3.29 -0.19 5.98
C SER A 77 -3.83 -1.43 6.70
N ASP A 78 -4.53 -1.26 7.83
CA ASP A 78 -5.17 -2.38 8.54
C ASP A 78 -6.58 -2.68 8.06
N GLY A 79 -7.06 -1.98 7.06
CA GLY A 79 -8.34 -2.26 6.40
C GLY A 79 -8.30 -3.60 5.65
N PRO A 80 -9.23 -3.82 4.72
CA PRO A 80 -9.24 -5.06 3.94
C PRO A 80 -7.90 -5.29 3.26
N VAL A 81 -7.35 -6.50 3.43
CA VAL A 81 -6.06 -6.86 2.87
C VAL A 81 -6.22 -7.97 1.83
N LEU A 82 -5.32 -7.98 0.87
CA LEU A 82 -5.28 -9.03 -0.15
C LEU A 82 -4.81 -10.34 0.49
N ASP A 83 -5.35 -11.46 -0.01
CA ASP A 83 -4.82 -12.77 0.33
C ASP A 83 -3.51 -13.03 -0.43
N LEU A 84 -2.94 -14.21 -0.25
CA LEU A 84 -1.67 -14.55 -0.90
C LEU A 84 -1.77 -14.46 -2.42
N GLU A 85 -2.85 -15.00 -3.00
CA GLU A 85 -3.03 -14.97 -4.45
C GLU A 85 -3.24 -13.55 -4.98
N GLY A 86 -4.03 -12.74 -4.26
CA GLY A 86 -4.22 -11.33 -4.61
C GLY A 86 -2.91 -10.54 -4.52
N THR A 87 -2.10 -10.81 -3.49
CA THR A 87 -0.78 -10.18 -3.34
C THR A 87 0.13 -10.57 -4.50
N ARG A 88 0.14 -11.85 -4.87
CA ARG A 88 0.94 -12.32 -6.00
C ARG A 88 0.53 -11.64 -7.30
N ARG A 89 -0.77 -11.53 -7.55
CA ARG A 89 -1.27 -10.86 -8.76
C ARG A 89 -0.90 -9.38 -8.79
N LEU A 90 -0.97 -8.70 -7.64
CA LEU A 90 -0.57 -7.29 -7.56
C LEU A 90 0.91 -7.13 -7.92
N LEU A 91 1.78 -7.93 -7.33
CA LEU A 91 3.20 -7.86 -7.63
C LEU A 91 3.50 -8.22 -9.09
N ALA A 92 2.82 -9.26 -9.59
CA ALA A 92 2.99 -9.68 -10.98
C ALA A 92 2.58 -8.58 -11.96
N SER A 93 1.50 -7.87 -11.68
CA SER A 93 1.01 -6.79 -12.56
C SER A 93 2.00 -5.64 -12.69
N HIS A 94 2.93 -5.50 -11.73
CA HIS A 94 3.97 -4.47 -11.76
C HIS A 94 5.36 -5.05 -12.09
N GLY A 95 5.44 -6.32 -12.47
CA GLY A 95 6.69 -6.96 -12.85
C GLY A 95 7.66 -7.16 -11.70
N LEU A 96 7.15 -7.33 -10.47
CA LEU A 96 7.96 -7.36 -9.26
C LEU A 96 8.26 -8.76 -8.73
N LEU A 97 7.66 -9.82 -9.29
CA LEU A 97 8.01 -11.19 -8.89
C LEU A 97 9.42 -11.53 -9.35
N THR A 98 10.09 -12.40 -8.61
CA THR A 98 11.51 -12.72 -8.86
C THR A 98 11.74 -13.30 -10.25
N ASP A 99 10.80 -14.07 -10.78
CA ASP A 99 10.89 -14.63 -12.14
C ASP A 99 10.64 -13.59 -13.22
N GLN A 100 10.13 -12.41 -12.87
CA GLN A 100 9.86 -11.30 -13.78
C GLN A 100 11.01 -10.29 -13.80
N VAL A 101 11.90 -10.31 -12.81
CA VAL A 101 13.04 -9.41 -12.74
C VAL A 101 14.10 -9.88 -13.71
N ALA A 102 14.34 -9.09 -14.77
CA ALA A 102 15.26 -9.47 -15.84
C ALA A 102 16.73 -9.30 -15.48
N GLU A 103 17.04 -8.39 -14.57
CA GLU A 103 18.41 -8.06 -14.23
C GLU A 103 18.96 -9.01 -13.16
N PRO A 104 20.15 -9.57 -13.37
CA PRO A 104 20.82 -10.33 -12.31
C PRO A 104 21.09 -9.44 -11.10
N ALA A 105 21.04 -10.03 -9.90
CA ALA A 105 21.29 -9.31 -8.66
C ALA A 105 22.66 -8.61 -8.66
N SER A 106 23.67 -9.23 -9.27
CA SER A 106 25.00 -8.66 -9.39
C SER A 106 25.03 -7.33 -10.16
N THR A 107 24.12 -7.18 -11.12
CA THR A 107 24.00 -5.93 -11.88
C THR A 107 23.41 -4.83 -11.02
N LEU A 108 22.47 -5.16 -10.16
CA LEU A 108 21.80 -4.19 -9.29
C LEU A 108 22.70 -3.68 -8.17
N LEU A 109 23.76 -4.40 -7.83
CA LEU A 109 24.68 -4.05 -6.76
C LEU A 109 25.85 -3.16 -7.21
N ARG A 110 25.87 -2.78 -8.45
CA ARG A 110 26.94 -1.94 -9.00
C ARG A 110 26.62 -0.46 -8.94
#